data_ab57f02299c565155cd294bfea1e2da6
#
_entry.id   ab57f02299c565155cd294bfea1e2da6
#
_cell.length_a   1.000
_cell.length_b   1.000
_cell.length_c   1.000
_cell.angle_alpha   90.00
_cell.angle_beta   90.00
_cell.angle_gamma   90.00
#
_symmetry.space_group_name_H-M   'P 1'
#
loop_
_entity.id
_entity.type
_entity.pdbx_description
1 polymer ?
#
loop_
_entity_poly.entity_id
_entity_poly.type
_entity_poly.pdbx_seq_one_letter_code
_entity_poly.pdbx_strand_id
1 'polypeptide(L)'
;TGLLARISREVGEAQGEIREKQIAAGLLSASEINRVYSGNASTIAEMGAGDIVSFTDIRGMEQSLKLARSPKQTKMIDGSTKIGTVVVGAGYAAYVGQELLPVLEDMTHAGVNVWKPVESYAAAGTIMEYEIGKISSTRFIEVEDMMKYAGAGSDSTDGTDDVGAANMYISGKNYDVFPILYVGSDSFGTIGFEGDVARVNTVLPTADAHNDVFGKKGVVAISWYHGILIYRNERIRQILTTAKLA
;
A
#
# COMPACT_ATOMS: atom_id res chain seq x y z
N THR A 1 4.22 -18.67 31.93
CA THR A 1 3.10 -17.78 31.58
C THR A 1 3.57 -16.65 30.66
N GLY A 2 4.76 -16.07 30.83
CA GLY A 2 5.24 -14.97 29.99
C GLY A 2 5.50 -15.33 28.52
N LEU A 3 6.04 -16.51 28.26
CA LEU A 3 6.32 -16.95 26.88
C LEU A 3 5.04 -17.12 26.04
N LEU A 4 4.01 -17.74 26.60
CA LEU A 4 2.75 -17.95 25.90
C LEU A 4 2.07 -16.62 25.54
N ALA A 5 2.05 -15.67 26.49
CA ALA A 5 1.49 -14.34 26.22
C ALA A 5 2.25 -13.61 25.12
N ARG A 6 3.57 -13.73 25.09
CA ARG A 6 4.40 -13.15 24.02
C ARG A 6 4.11 -13.77 22.65
N ILE A 7 4.07 -15.11 22.59
CA ILE A 7 3.75 -15.81 21.33
C ILE A 7 2.35 -15.45 20.83
N SER A 8 1.35 -15.40 21.73
CA SER A 8 -0.01 -15.00 21.34
C SER A 8 -0.08 -13.58 20.79
N ARG A 9 0.73 -12.67 21.35
CA ARG A 9 0.83 -11.30 20.84
C ARG A 9 1.48 -11.26 19.45
N GLU A 10 2.61 -11.94 19.26
CA GLU A 10 3.30 -12.00 17.95
C GLU A 10 2.41 -12.63 16.87
N VAL A 11 1.63 -13.66 17.21
CA VAL A 11 0.65 -14.26 16.29
C VAL A 11 -0.48 -13.30 15.96
N GLY A 12 -0.93 -12.47 16.92
CA GLY A 12 -1.93 -11.43 16.68
C GLY A 12 -1.42 -10.31 15.75
N GLU A 13 -0.18 -9.87 15.96
CA GLU A 13 0.49 -8.88 15.09
C GLU A 13 0.64 -9.42 13.67
N ALA A 14 1.13 -10.65 13.50
CA ALA A 14 1.24 -11.31 12.20
C ALA A 14 -0.12 -11.47 11.49
N GLN A 15 -1.22 -11.69 12.23
CA GLN A 15 -2.56 -11.70 11.65
C GLN A 15 -2.93 -10.34 11.04
N GLY A 16 -2.63 -9.24 11.75
CA GLY A 16 -2.86 -7.89 11.25
C GLY A 16 -2.15 -7.65 9.92
N GLU A 17 -0.86 -7.95 9.86
CA GLU A 17 -0.03 -7.81 8.66
C GLU A 17 -0.56 -8.65 7.48
N ILE A 18 -0.92 -9.91 7.71
CA ILE A 18 -1.46 -10.78 6.67
C ILE A 18 -2.78 -10.22 6.13
N ARG A 19 -3.64 -9.71 7.01
CA ARG A 19 -4.91 -9.10 6.61
C ARG A 19 -4.71 -7.85 5.76
N GLU A 20 -3.79 -7.00 6.13
CA GLU A 20 -3.43 -5.80 5.34
C GLU A 20 -2.89 -6.18 3.96
N LYS A 21 -1.98 -7.15 3.89
CA LYS A 21 -1.47 -7.66 2.61
C LYS A 21 -2.57 -8.26 1.73
N GLN A 22 -3.53 -8.96 2.31
CA GLN A 22 -4.68 -9.49 1.55
C GLN A 22 -5.56 -8.38 1.00
N ILE A 23 -5.82 -7.31 1.79
CA ILE A 23 -6.57 -6.13 1.34
C ILE A 23 -5.80 -5.43 0.21
N ALA A 24 -4.52 -5.17 0.40
CA ALA A 24 -3.69 -4.51 -0.61
C ALA A 24 -3.65 -5.31 -1.91
N ALA A 25 -3.45 -6.63 -1.84
CA ALA A 25 -3.47 -7.51 -3.01
C ALA A 25 -4.82 -7.47 -3.75
N GLY A 26 -5.93 -7.52 -3.01
CA GLY A 26 -7.27 -7.42 -3.59
C GLY A 26 -7.55 -6.09 -4.27
N LEU A 27 -7.09 -4.98 -3.69
CA LEU A 27 -7.23 -3.64 -4.26
C LEU A 27 -6.32 -3.46 -5.47
N LEU A 28 -5.08 -3.95 -5.44
CA LEU A 28 -4.16 -3.91 -6.57
C LEU A 28 -4.71 -4.72 -7.75
N SER A 29 -5.23 -5.91 -7.51
CA SER A 29 -5.87 -6.71 -8.55
C SER A 29 -7.11 -6.01 -9.13
N ALA A 30 -7.97 -5.40 -8.29
CA ALA A 30 -9.12 -4.65 -8.75
C ALA A 30 -8.74 -3.42 -9.57
N SER A 31 -7.61 -2.79 -9.29
CA SER A 31 -7.12 -1.59 -9.99
C SER A 31 -6.48 -1.89 -11.35
N GLU A 32 -6.24 -3.15 -11.71
CA GLU A 32 -5.59 -3.53 -12.98
C GLU A 32 -6.31 -2.99 -14.22
N ILE A 33 -7.64 -2.92 -14.20
CA ILE A 33 -8.44 -2.38 -15.31
C ILE A 33 -8.22 -0.88 -15.50
N ASN A 34 -7.87 -0.17 -14.41
CA ASN A 34 -7.67 1.28 -14.40
C ASN A 34 -6.19 1.64 -14.14
N ARG A 35 -5.29 0.82 -14.64
CA ARG A 35 -3.84 0.98 -14.50
C ARG A 35 -3.31 2.02 -15.47
N VAL A 36 -2.37 2.83 -14.99
CA VAL A 36 -1.60 3.78 -15.80
C VAL A 36 -0.12 3.48 -15.58
N TYR A 37 0.65 3.51 -16.65
CA TYR A 37 2.09 3.35 -16.60
C TYR A 37 2.74 4.72 -16.66
N SER A 38 3.75 4.98 -15.83
CA SER A 38 4.55 6.19 -15.91
C SER A 38 5.47 6.16 -17.13
N GLY A 39 5.90 7.32 -17.59
CA GLY A 39 6.81 7.44 -18.73
C GLY A 39 6.17 7.06 -20.05
N ASN A 40 6.87 6.26 -20.82
CA ASN A 40 6.44 5.81 -22.16
C ASN A 40 6.04 4.33 -22.21
N ALA A 41 6.10 3.61 -21.09
CA ALA A 41 5.77 2.19 -21.04
C ALA A 41 4.28 1.95 -21.30
N SER A 42 3.95 0.87 -21.98
CA SER A 42 2.58 0.39 -22.20
C SER A 42 2.26 -0.87 -21.44
N THR A 43 3.31 -1.56 -20.97
CA THR A 43 3.21 -2.80 -20.18
C THR A 43 4.20 -2.77 -19.02
N ILE A 44 3.99 -3.62 -18.02
CA ILE A 44 4.94 -3.74 -16.89
C ILE A 44 6.33 -4.16 -17.40
N ALA A 45 6.40 -5.07 -18.35
CA ALA A 45 7.65 -5.59 -18.87
C ALA A 45 8.49 -4.57 -19.68
N GLU A 46 7.89 -3.46 -20.09
CA GLU A 46 8.57 -2.36 -20.78
C GLU A 46 9.10 -1.29 -19.82
N MET A 47 8.72 -1.34 -18.55
CA MET A 47 9.09 -0.30 -17.58
C MET A 47 10.58 -0.34 -17.25
N GLY A 48 11.27 0.75 -17.56
CA GLY A 48 12.72 0.91 -17.40
C GLY A 48 13.10 2.07 -16.48
N ALA A 49 14.38 2.44 -16.50
CA ALA A 49 14.95 3.51 -15.67
C ALA A 49 14.31 4.89 -15.89
N GLY A 50 13.75 5.14 -17.07
CA GLY A 50 13.10 6.41 -17.44
C GLY A 50 11.63 6.53 -17.01
N ASP A 51 10.99 5.43 -16.63
CA ASP A 51 9.55 5.38 -16.35
C ASP A 51 9.24 5.71 -14.89
N ILE A 52 9.71 6.87 -14.47
CA ILE A 52 9.50 7.43 -13.14
C ILE A 52 8.25 8.30 -13.14
N VAL A 53 7.44 8.20 -12.09
CA VAL A 53 6.22 8.99 -11.95
C VAL A 53 6.49 10.49 -12.04
N SER A 54 5.67 11.18 -12.83
CA SER A 54 5.74 12.62 -13.03
C SER A 54 4.53 13.35 -12.44
N PHE A 55 4.65 14.66 -12.25
CA PHE A 55 3.52 15.51 -11.85
C PHE A 55 2.33 15.41 -12.83
N THR A 56 2.61 15.20 -14.12
CA THR A 56 1.58 15.05 -15.15
C THR A 56 0.77 13.78 -14.93
N ASP A 57 1.42 12.67 -14.56
CA ASP A 57 0.76 11.39 -14.27
C ASP A 57 -0.17 11.52 -13.06
N ILE A 58 0.28 12.17 -12.00
CA ILE A 58 -0.53 12.43 -10.81
C ILE A 58 -1.76 13.29 -11.16
N ARG A 59 -1.58 14.38 -11.92
CA ARG A 59 -2.70 15.21 -12.37
C ARG A 59 -3.66 14.48 -13.29
N GLY A 60 -3.14 13.66 -14.19
CA GLY A 60 -3.94 12.80 -15.07
C GLY A 60 -4.80 11.82 -14.25
N MET A 61 -4.22 11.24 -13.20
CA MET A 61 -4.94 10.37 -12.28
C MET A 61 -6.02 11.13 -11.51
N GLU A 62 -5.73 12.31 -10.97
CA GLU A 62 -6.73 13.16 -10.32
C GLU A 62 -7.90 13.52 -11.27
N GLN A 63 -7.59 13.84 -12.51
CA GLN A 63 -8.62 14.14 -13.51
C GLN A 63 -9.48 12.91 -13.80
N SER A 64 -8.89 11.76 -13.94
CA SER A 64 -9.61 10.51 -14.20
C SER A 64 -10.52 10.11 -13.02
N LEU A 65 -10.10 10.34 -11.77
CA LEU A 65 -10.94 10.15 -10.59
C LEU A 65 -12.11 11.15 -10.54
N LYS A 66 -11.89 12.40 -10.93
CA LYS A 66 -12.96 13.41 -11.07
C LYS A 66 -13.98 13.00 -12.13
N LEU A 67 -13.54 12.50 -13.27
CA LEU A 67 -14.41 12.00 -14.34
C LEU A 67 -15.22 10.76 -13.87
N ALA A 68 -14.63 9.90 -13.08
CA ALA A 68 -15.31 8.78 -12.43
C ALA A 68 -16.24 9.21 -11.28
N ARG A 69 -16.40 10.51 -11.03
CA ARG A 69 -17.19 11.07 -9.93
C ARG A 69 -16.82 10.48 -8.57
N SER A 70 -15.52 10.24 -8.37
CA SER A 70 -15.01 9.79 -7.08
C SER A 70 -15.03 10.96 -6.09
N PRO A 71 -15.73 10.86 -4.95
CA PRO A 71 -15.67 11.89 -3.93
C PRO A 71 -14.29 11.90 -3.29
N LYS A 72 -13.82 13.08 -2.90
CA LYS A 72 -12.61 13.22 -2.10
C LYS A 72 -12.85 12.70 -0.70
N GLN A 73 -11.84 12.15 -0.09
CA GLN A 73 -11.90 11.76 1.31
C GLN A 73 -11.88 13.03 2.19
N THR A 74 -12.83 13.13 3.10
CA THR A 74 -13.00 14.25 4.03
C THR A 74 -13.04 13.79 5.48
N LYS A 75 -13.10 12.49 5.71
CA LYS A 75 -13.17 11.86 7.02
C LYS A 75 -12.25 10.66 7.07
N MET A 76 -11.70 10.41 8.24
CA MET A 76 -10.86 9.26 8.54
C MET A 76 -11.33 8.63 9.85
N ILE A 77 -11.14 7.33 10.02
CA ILE A 77 -11.42 6.64 11.29
C ILE A 77 -10.36 7.08 12.29
N ASP A 78 -10.79 7.49 13.48
CA ASP A 78 -9.89 7.77 14.59
C ASP A 78 -9.31 6.46 15.14
N GLY A 79 -8.01 6.44 15.42
CA GLY A 79 -7.29 5.31 16.02
C GLY A 79 -7.66 5.01 17.48
N SER A 80 -8.72 5.64 18.03
CA SER A 80 -9.18 5.38 19.39
C SER A 80 -9.96 4.07 19.49
N THR A 81 -10.04 3.50 20.69
CA THR A 81 -10.84 2.28 20.98
C THR A 81 -12.33 2.42 20.73
N LYS A 82 -12.81 3.67 20.61
CA LYS A 82 -14.17 4.00 20.17
C LYS A 82 -14.10 4.38 18.71
N ILE A 83 -14.82 3.65 17.86
CA ILE A 83 -14.90 3.95 16.42
C ILE A 83 -15.50 5.35 16.24
N GLY A 84 -14.62 6.34 16.09
CA GLY A 84 -14.95 7.72 15.79
C GLY A 84 -14.47 8.09 14.39
N THR A 85 -14.92 9.22 13.86
CA THR A 85 -14.41 9.79 12.63
C THR A 85 -13.88 11.19 12.87
N VAL A 86 -12.68 11.47 12.36
CA VAL A 86 -12.07 12.81 12.37
C VAL A 86 -12.21 13.43 10.99
N VAL A 87 -12.49 14.73 10.95
CA VAL A 87 -12.54 15.50 9.70
C VAL A 87 -11.13 15.79 9.24
N VAL A 88 -10.80 15.39 8.02
CA VAL A 88 -9.51 15.67 7.37
C VAL A 88 -9.69 16.60 6.17
N GLY A 89 -8.62 17.25 5.75
CA GLY A 89 -8.66 18.10 4.56
C GLY A 89 -9.01 17.27 3.31
N ALA A 90 -9.93 17.76 2.49
CA ALA A 90 -10.42 17.06 1.31
C ALA A 90 -9.30 16.72 0.30
N GLY A 91 -9.09 15.47 -0.01
CA GLY A 91 -8.09 14.97 -0.95
C GLY A 91 -8.38 13.57 -1.45
N TYR A 92 -7.65 13.14 -2.46
CA TYR A 92 -7.60 11.74 -2.88
C TYR A 92 -6.47 11.06 -2.13
N ALA A 93 -6.74 9.93 -1.50
CA ALA A 93 -5.72 9.13 -0.84
C ALA A 93 -4.95 8.30 -1.87
N ALA A 94 -3.62 8.37 -1.81
CA ALA A 94 -2.71 7.55 -2.59
C ALA A 94 -1.78 6.81 -1.62
N TYR A 95 -1.80 5.49 -1.67
CA TYR A 95 -0.97 4.63 -0.85
C TYR A 95 0.32 4.30 -1.61
N VAL A 96 1.45 4.51 -0.95
CA VAL A 96 2.79 4.36 -1.55
C VAL A 96 3.73 3.62 -0.62
N GLY A 97 4.69 2.89 -1.20
CA GLY A 97 5.80 2.30 -0.44
C GLY A 97 6.89 3.33 -0.15
N GLN A 98 7.74 3.02 0.83
CA GLN A 98 8.86 3.86 1.26
C GLN A 98 9.86 4.14 0.14
N GLU A 99 9.99 3.22 -0.81
CA GLU A 99 10.92 3.32 -1.93
C GLU A 99 10.60 4.48 -2.89
N LEU A 100 9.34 4.91 -2.91
CA LEU A 100 8.91 6.03 -3.77
C LEU A 100 9.07 7.40 -3.13
N LEU A 101 9.36 7.47 -1.83
CA LEU A 101 9.45 8.72 -1.09
C LEU A 101 10.48 9.70 -1.70
N PRO A 102 11.74 9.30 -2.00
CA PRO A 102 12.71 10.22 -2.59
C PRO A 102 12.24 10.77 -3.96
N VAL A 103 11.58 9.94 -4.75
CA VAL A 103 11.05 10.35 -6.07
C VAL A 103 9.94 11.39 -5.92
N LEU A 104 9.08 11.26 -4.92
CA LEU A 104 8.00 12.19 -4.66
C LEU A 104 8.52 13.52 -4.09
N GLU A 105 9.49 13.48 -3.19
CA GLU A 105 10.10 14.68 -2.58
C GLU A 105 10.85 15.54 -3.58
N ASP A 106 11.55 14.91 -4.52
CA ASP A 106 12.32 15.58 -5.57
C ASP A 106 11.46 15.99 -6.78
N MET A 107 10.15 15.72 -6.75
CA MET A 107 9.29 15.98 -7.90
C MET A 107 9.17 17.47 -8.19
N THR A 108 9.53 17.84 -9.41
CA THR A 108 9.48 19.22 -9.90
C THR A 108 8.53 19.37 -11.08
N HIS A 109 7.88 20.54 -11.18
CA HIS A 109 7.12 20.94 -12.34
C HIS A 109 7.43 22.38 -12.71
N ALA A 110 7.81 22.62 -13.96
CA ALA A 110 8.25 23.94 -14.44
C ALA A 110 9.37 24.58 -13.58
N GLY A 111 10.29 23.76 -13.07
CA GLY A 111 11.42 24.20 -12.24
C GLY A 111 11.07 24.50 -10.77
N VAL A 112 9.84 24.20 -10.35
CA VAL A 112 9.41 24.40 -8.95
C VAL A 112 9.10 23.04 -8.33
N ASN A 113 9.57 22.81 -7.09
CA ASN A 113 9.20 21.62 -6.34
C ASN A 113 7.70 21.68 -6.00
N VAL A 114 6.99 20.64 -6.37
CA VAL A 114 5.52 20.52 -6.21
C VAL A 114 5.13 19.75 -4.96
N TRP A 115 6.07 19.08 -4.32
CA TRP A 115 5.87 18.37 -3.07
C TRP A 115 5.63 19.30 -1.90
N LYS A 116 4.64 19.01 -1.08
CA LYS A 116 4.36 19.71 0.16
C LYS A 116 4.37 18.71 1.32
N PRO A 117 5.43 18.67 2.12
CA PRO A 117 5.49 17.79 3.28
C PRO A 117 4.44 18.18 4.31
N VAL A 118 4.02 17.21 5.11
CA VAL A 118 3.00 17.38 6.17
C VAL A 118 3.36 18.52 7.13
N GLU A 119 4.64 18.67 7.44
CA GLU A 119 5.17 19.72 8.34
C GLU A 119 4.86 21.15 7.85
N SER A 120 4.66 21.32 6.56
CA SER A 120 4.34 22.63 5.95
C SER A 120 2.85 22.96 5.98
N TYR A 121 1.99 22.11 6.55
CA TYR A 121 0.55 22.35 6.61
C TYR A 121 0.21 23.39 7.71
N ALA A 122 -0.68 24.32 7.37
CA ALA A 122 -1.09 25.37 8.29
C ALA A 122 -1.95 24.86 9.48
N ALA A 123 -2.55 23.68 9.38
CA ALA A 123 -3.45 23.12 10.39
C ALA A 123 -3.16 21.63 10.61
N ALA A 124 -2.56 21.29 11.74
CA ALA A 124 -2.22 19.92 12.12
C ALA A 124 -3.44 18.99 12.26
N GLY A 125 -4.61 19.50 12.62
CA GLY A 125 -5.82 18.70 12.83
C GLY A 125 -6.49 18.16 11.56
N THR A 126 -5.92 18.40 10.38
CA THR A 126 -6.49 17.97 9.09
C THR A 126 -5.64 16.91 8.37
N ILE A 127 -4.66 16.36 9.07
CA ILE A 127 -3.69 15.38 8.54
C ILE A 127 -4.30 13.98 8.63
N MET A 128 -4.09 13.16 7.61
CA MET A 128 -4.42 11.72 7.66
C MET A 128 -3.32 10.99 8.44
N GLU A 129 -3.69 9.88 9.08
CA GLU A 129 -2.72 9.01 9.74
C GLU A 129 -1.73 8.44 8.70
N TYR A 130 -0.44 8.44 9.03
CA TYR A 130 0.66 8.08 8.12
C TYR A 130 0.75 8.91 6.84
N GLU A 131 0.12 10.08 6.79
CA GLU A 131 0.30 11.01 5.68
C GLU A 131 1.69 11.62 5.72
N ILE A 132 2.44 11.51 4.62
CA ILE A 132 3.80 12.04 4.46
C ILE A 132 3.83 13.40 3.76
N GLY A 133 2.87 13.65 2.89
CA GLY A 133 2.79 14.89 2.13
C GLY A 133 1.69 14.88 1.09
N LYS A 134 1.65 15.93 0.29
CA LYS A 134 0.68 16.08 -0.80
C LYS A 134 1.26 16.73 -2.03
N ILE A 135 0.70 16.34 -3.18
CA ILE A 135 0.88 17.02 -4.46
C ILE A 135 -0.52 17.36 -5.01
N SER A 136 -0.80 18.61 -5.28
CA SER A 136 -2.12 19.07 -5.73
C SER A 136 -3.26 18.64 -4.79
N SER A 137 -4.19 17.80 -5.24
CA SER A 137 -5.29 17.24 -4.44
C SER A 137 -5.02 15.83 -3.93
N THR A 138 -3.88 15.24 -4.28
CA THR A 138 -3.48 13.89 -3.86
C THR A 138 -2.72 13.96 -2.55
N ARG A 139 -3.10 13.15 -1.58
CA ARG A 139 -2.46 12.97 -0.28
C ARG A 139 -1.80 11.61 -0.25
N PHE A 140 -0.52 11.59 0.03
CA PHE A 140 0.29 10.37 0.03
C PHE A 140 0.35 9.80 1.44
N ILE A 141 -0.03 8.54 1.56
CA ILE A 141 -0.03 7.75 2.79
C ILE A 141 1.03 6.68 2.62
N GLU A 142 1.98 6.68 3.54
CA GLU A 142 3.05 5.68 3.56
C GLU A 142 2.53 4.34 4.05
N VAL A 143 2.93 3.27 3.36
CA VAL A 143 2.69 1.88 3.75
C VAL A 143 4.05 1.20 3.86
N GLU A 144 4.43 0.75 5.06
CA GLU A 144 5.76 0.20 5.34
C GLU A 144 6.13 -1.01 4.47
N ASP A 145 5.17 -1.87 4.17
CA ASP A 145 5.37 -3.09 3.37
C ASP A 145 4.39 -3.13 2.19
N MET A 146 4.47 -2.08 1.35
CA MET A 146 3.66 -2.03 0.13
C MET A 146 4.11 -3.10 -0.85
N MET A 147 3.16 -3.85 -1.40
CA MET A 147 3.44 -4.87 -2.41
C MET A 147 4.06 -4.23 -3.65
N LYS A 148 5.17 -4.79 -4.13
CA LYS A 148 5.86 -4.39 -5.36
C LYS A 148 5.92 -5.54 -6.35
N TYR A 149 6.08 -5.22 -7.61
CA TYR A 149 6.32 -6.20 -8.68
C TYR A 149 7.83 -6.33 -8.89
N ALA A 150 8.46 -7.19 -8.07
CA ALA A 150 9.90 -7.37 -8.08
C ALA A 150 10.37 -8.01 -9.39
N GLY A 151 11.32 -7.36 -10.07
CA GLY A 151 11.89 -7.84 -11.32
C GLY A 151 10.89 -8.00 -12.47
N ALA A 152 9.79 -7.24 -12.46
CA ALA A 152 8.76 -7.32 -13.49
C ALA A 152 8.95 -6.34 -14.65
N GLY A 153 9.84 -5.37 -14.50
CA GLY A 153 10.19 -4.39 -15.52
C GLY A 153 11.12 -4.94 -16.60
N SER A 154 11.61 -4.05 -17.46
CA SER A 154 12.56 -4.39 -18.53
C SER A 154 13.91 -4.84 -17.98
N ASP A 155 14.71 -5.50 -18.83
CA ASP A 155 16.05 -5.94 -18.49
C ASP A 155 16.97 -4.71 -18.36
N SER A 156 17.61 -4.54 -17.21
CA SER A 156 18.55 -3.45 -16.91
C SER A 156 19.89 -3.58 -17.66
N THR A 157 20.14 -4.71 -18.29
CA THR A 157 21.40 -5.01 -19.01
C THR A 157 21.27 -4.87 -20.53
N ASP A 158 20.08 -4.57 -21.07
CA ASP A 158 19.81 -4.55 -22.52
C ASP A 158 20.32 -3.28 -23.25
N GLY A 159 21.11 -2.47 -22.56
CA GLY A 159 21.98 -1.44 -23.17
C GLY A 159 21.27 -0.24 -23.84
N THR A 160 19.96 -0.20 -23.90
CA THR A 160 19.21 0.92 -24.50
C THR A 160 18.78 1.97 -23.47
N ASP A 161 18.70 1.61 -22.19
CA ASP A 161 18.23 2.48 -21.10
C ASP A 161 19.28 2.74 -20.01
N ASP A 162 20.54 2.43 -20.25
CA ASP A 162 21.63 2.45 -19.27
C ASP A 162 21.99 3.83 -18.68
N VAL A 163 21.33 4.89 -19.11
CA VAL A 163 21.58 6.25 -18.58
C VAL A 163 20.77 6.44 -17.29
N GLY A 164 21.11 5.70 -16.24
CA GLY A 164 20.49 5.86 -14.94
C GLY A 164 20.28 4.57 -14.14
N ALA A 165 20.63 3.41 -14.69
CA ALA A 165 20.45 2.11 -14.02
C ALA A 165 21.24 1.97 -12.70
N ALA A 166 22.30 2.73 -12.50
CA ALA A 166 23.19 2.62 -11.35
C ALA A 166 22.52 2.92 -9.99
N ASN A 167 21.37 3.61 -9.98
CA ASN A 167 20.66 4.02 -8.77
C ASN A 167 19.17 3.64 -8.81
N MET A 168 18.84 2.52 -9.42
CA MET A 168 17.46 2.03 -9.51
C MET A 168 17.28 0.75 -8.69
N TYR A 169 16.05 0.51 -8.23
CA TYR A 169 15.71 -0.78 -7.63
C TYR A 169 15.62 -1.86 -8.70
N ILE A 170 16.43 -2.89 -8.56
CA ILE A 170 16.56 -4.01 -9.51
C ILE A 170 16.51 -5.33 -8.74
N SER A 171 15.69 -6.25 -9.19
CA SER A 171 15.64 -7.63 -8.70
C SER A 171 16.10 -8.61 -9.78
N GLY A 172 17.26 -9.23 -9.55
CA GLY A 172 17.90 -10.07 -10.57
C GLY A 172 18.51 -9.22 -11.68
N LYS A 173 17.88 -9.21 -12.85
CA LYS A 173 18.31 -8.40 -14.01
C LYS A 173 17.29 -7.34 -14.41
N ASN A 174 16.11 -7.36 -13.81
CA ASN A 174 14.99 -6.53 -14.23
C ASN A 174 14.67 -5.47 -13.19
N TYR A 175 14.14 -4.34 -13.66
CA TYR A 175 13.68 -3.26 -12.80
C TYR A 175 12.50 -3.69 -11.94
N ASP A 176 12.49 -3.23 -10.68
CA ASP A 176 11.35 -3.36 -9.79
C ASP A 176 10.32 -2.30 -10.14
N VAL A 177 9.05 -2.69 -10.16
CA VAL A 177 7.93 -1.79 -10.45
C VAL A 177 7.08 -1.60 -9.20
N PHE A 178 6.83 -0.34 -8.86
CA PHE A 178 6.14 0.06 -7.65
C PHE A 178 4.77 0.64 -7.99
N PRO A 179 3.69 0.17 -7.34
CA PRO A 179 2.38 0.74 -7.51
C PRO A 179 2.16 1.96 -6.60
N ILE A 180 1.54 2.99 -7.14
CA ILE A 180 0.87 4.05 -6.38
C ILE A 180 -0.61 3.77 -6.44
N LEU A 181 -1.21 3.32 -5.34
CA LEU A 181 -2.59 2.87 -5.29
C LEU A 181 -3.51 4.01 -4.84
N TYR A 182 -4.40 4.43 -5.72
CA TYR A 182 -5.45 5.40 -5.43
C TYR A 182 -6.74 4.69 -5.04
N VAL A 183 -7.27 5.04 -3.88
CA VAL A 183 -8.52 4.49 -3.37
C VAL A 183 -9.50 5.63 -3.11
N GLY A 184 -10.55 5.69 -3.91
CA GLY A 184 -11.63 6.65 -3.73
C GLY A 184 -12.54 6.29 -2.57
N SER A 185 -13.25 7.27 -2.02
CA SER A 185 -14.26 7.02 -0.98
C SER A 185 -15.35 6.09 -1.50
N ASP A 186 -15.84 5.20 -0.66
CA ASP A 186 -16.91 4.24 -0.96
C ASP A 186 -16.61 3.34 -2.17
N SER A 187 -15.35 2.95 -2.36
CA SER A 187 -14.92 2.08 -3.46
C SER A 187 -14.95 0.61 -3.12
N PHE A 188 -14.65 0.26 -1.87
CA PHE A 188 -14.61 -1.11 -1.38
C PHE A 188 -15.09 -1.22 0.06
N GLY A 189 -15.34 -2.43 0.51
CA GLY A 189 -15.63 -2.76 1.90
C GLY A 189 -15.01 -4.09 2.28
N THR A 190 -14.73 -4.26 3.55
CA THR A 190 -14.27 -5.52 4.12
C THR A 190 -15.47 -6.27 4.70
N ILE A 191 -15.51 -7.58 4.49
CA ILE A 191 -16.56 -8.46 4.96
C ILE A 191 -15.97 -9.40 6.00
N GLY A 192 -16.61 -9.52 7.15
CA GLY A 192 -16.38 -10.54 8.17
C GLY A 192 -17.64 -11.34 8.42
N PHE A 193 -17.54 -12.47 9.10
CA PHE A 193 -18.71 -13.21 9.56
C PHE A 193 -19.17 -12.65 10.91
N GLU A 194 -20.47 -12.40 11.04
CA GLU A 194 -21.09 -12.00 12.30
C GLU A 194 -20.90 -13.09 13.35
N GLY A 195 -20.37 -12.73 14.51
CA GLY A 195 -20.11 -13.65 15.62
C GLY A 195 -18.82 -14.48 15.50
N ASP A 196 -18.11 -14.44 14.37
CA ASP A 196 -16.85 -15.16 14.19
C ASP A 196 -15.66 -14.19 14.08
N VAL A 197 -15.34 -13.57 15.19
CA VAL A 197 -14.14 -12.75 15.36
C VAL A 197 -12.93 -13.68 15.36
N ALA A 198 -11.74 -13.14 15.10
CA ALA A 198 -10.49 -13.89 15.21
C ALA A 198 -10.43 -14.73 16.49
N ARG A 199 -10.20 -16.03 16.36
CA ARG A 199 -10.11 -16.99 17.46
C ARG A 199 -8.68 -17.42 17.64
N VAL A 200 -8.15 -17.24 18.85
CA VAL A 200 -6.85 -17.77 19.24
C VAL A 200 -7.07 -19.12 19.92
N ASN A 201 -6.57 -20.18 19.29
CA ASN A 201 -6.56 -21.53 19.85
C ASN A 201 -5.18 -21.83 20.42
N THR A 202 -5.13 -22.16 21.69
CA THR A 202 -3.88 -22.49 22.39
C THR A 202 -3.95 -23.91 22.90
N VAL A 203 -3.01 -24.73 22.46
CA VAL A 203 -2.80 -26.07 22.98
C VAL A 203 -1.53 -26.06 23.81
N LEU A 204 -1.67 -26.27 25.11
CA LEU A 204 -0.54 -26.36 26.01
C LEU A 204 0.23 -27.68 25.83
N PRO A 205 1.54 -27.70 26.12
CA PRO A 205 2.31 -28.93 26.09
C PRO A 205 1.72 -29.95 27.07
N THR A 206 1.22 -31.05 26.55
CA THR A 206 0.72 -32.21 27.29
C THR A 206 1.18 -33.47 26.62
N ALA A 207 1.50 -34.50 27.38
CA ALA A 207 1.91 -35.76 26.82
C ALA A 207 0.76 -36.39 25.99
N ASP A 208 1.04 -36.68 24.74
CA ASP A 208 0.16 -37.38 23.83
C ASP A 208 0.88 -38.60 23.27
N ALA A 209 0.25 -39.76 23.39
CA ALA A 209 0.82 -41.03 23.03
C ALA A 209 1.25 -41.17 21.55
N HIS A 210 0.72 -40.31 20.66
CA HIS A 210 0.96 -40.40 19.22
C HIS A 210 1.83 -39.28 18.63
N ASN A 211 1.76 -38.06 19.20
CA ASN A 211 2.43 -36.91 18.63
C ASN A 211 3.54 -36.33 19.52
N ASP A 212 3.38 -36.33 20.81
CA ASP A 212 4.33 -35.76 21.75
C ASP A 212 4.39 -36.55 23.08
N VAL A 213 5.08 -37.66 23.05
CA VAL A 213 5.22 -38.57 24.19
C VAL A 213 5.78 -37.87 25.46
N PHE A 214 6.61 -36.82 25.25
CA PHE A 214 7.25 -36.07 26.34
C PHE A 214 6.50 -34.82 26.74
N GLY A 215 5.42 -34.47 26.06
CA GLY A 215 4.63 -33.27 26.34
C GLY A 215 5.43 -31.97 26.24
N LYS A 216 6.33 -31.87 25.27
CA LYS A 216 7.21 -30.69 25.07
C LYS A 216 6.73 -29.71 24.01
N LYS A 217 5.72 -30.08 23.20
CA LYS A 217 5.21 -29.27 22.10
C LYS A 217 3.91 -28.60 22.49
N GLY A 218 3.86 -27.28 22.34
CA GLY A 218 2.62 -26.50 22.39
C GLY A 218 2.37 -25.83 21.05
N VAL A 219 1.11 -25.54 20.73
CA VAL A 219 0.70 -24.87 19.51
C VAL A 219 -0.18 -23.69 19.85
N VAL A 220 0.12 -22.55 19.26
CA VAL A 220 -0.75 -21.37 19.23
C VAL A 220 -1.16 -21.15 17.79
N ALA A 221 -2.46 -21.16 17.53
CA ALA A 221 -3.01 -20.93 16.20
C ALA A 221 -4.08 -19.84 16.26
N ILE A 222 -4.15 -19.04 15.22
CA ILE A 222 -5.21 -18.06 15.05
C ILE A 222 -5.99 -18.35 13.78
N SER A 223 -7.31 -18.27 13.87
CA SER A 223 -8.20 -18.39 12.72
C SER A 223 -9.10 -17.19 12.63
N TRP A 224 -9.33 -16.71 11.40
CA TRP A 224 -10.26 -15.60 11.13
C TRP A 224 -10.87 -15.76 9.75
N TYR A 225 -11.99 -15.07 9.54
CA TYR A 225 -12.62 -14.95 8.24
C TYR A 225 -12.54 -13.51 7.77
N HIS A 226 -12.14 -13.32 6.52
CA HIS A 226 -12.00 -12.02 5.92
C HIS A 226 -12.32 -12.11 4.42
N GLY A 227 -13.01 -11.10 3.92
CA GLY A 227 -13.28 -10.94 2.50
C GLY A 227 -13.22 -9.47 2.11
N ILE A 228 -13.02 -9.22 0.82
CA ILE A 228 -13.00 -7.89 0.22
C ILE A 228 -14.13 -7.84 -0.81
N LEU A 229 -14.96 -6.82 -0.73
CA LEU A 229 -15.99 -6.55 -1.73
C LEU A 229 -15.70 -5.22 -2.40
N ILE A 230 -15.54 -5.24 -3.71
CA ILE A 230 -15.36 -4.04 -4.52
C ILE A 230 -16.74 -3.53 -4.96
N TYR A 231 -17.11 -2.34 -4.51
CA TYR A 231 -18.39 -1.70 -4.87
C TYR A 231 -18.28 -0.94 -6.20
N ARG A 232 -17.18 -0.20 -6.37
CA ARG A 232 -16.95 0.69 -7.52
C ARG A 232 -15.52 0.63 -7.98
N ASN A 233 -15.26 -0.22 -8.96
CA ASN A 233 -13.93 -0.44 -9.49
C ASN A 233 -13.35 0.82 -10.19
N GLU A 234 -14.19 1.65 -10.78
CA GLU A 234 -13.77 2.90 -11.42
C GLU A 234 -13.13 3.92 -10.48
N ARG A 235 -13.31 3.76 -9.16
CA ARG A 235 -12.71 4.62 -8.12
C ARG A 235 -11.41 4.07 -7.53
N ILE A 236 -11.02 2.87 -7.92
CA ILE A 236 -9.75 2.25 -7.53
C ILE A 236 -8.85 2.28 -8.76
N ARG A 237 -7.68 2.90 -8.62
CA ARG A 237 -6.75 3.11 -9.72
C ARG A 237 -5.33 2.93 -9.26
N GLN A 238 -4.42 2.62 -10.17
CA GLN A 238 -3.00 2.54 -9.85
C GLN A 238 -2.15 3.23 -10.93
N ILE A 239 -1.07 3.86 -10.47
CA ILE A 239 0.04 4.27 -11.31
C ILE A 239 1.16 3.28 -11.03
N LEU A 240 1.74 2.71 -12.07
CA LEU A 240 2.95 1.92 -11.96
C LEU A 240 4.15 2.77 -12.34
N THR A 241 5.18 2.71 -11.54
CA THR A 241 6.40 3.49 -11.69
C THR A 241 7.63 2.69 -11.27
N THR A 242 8.77 3.02 -11.81
CA THR A 242 10.07 2.60 -11.26
C THR A 242 10.52 3.59 -10.20
N ALA A 243 11.47 3.21 -9.35
CA ALA A 243 11.97 4.06 -8.28
C ALA A 243 13.51 4.14 -8.31
N LYS A 244 14.03 5.31 -7.93
CA LYS A 244 15.46 5.54 -7.70
C LYS A 244 15.81 5.24 -6.25
N LEU A 245 17.00 4.69 -6.07
CA LEU A 245 17.65 4.65 -4.76
C LEU A 245 18.00 6.09 -4.33
N ALA A 246 17.83 6.40 -3.06
CA ALA A 246 18.17 7.69 -2.48
C ALA A 246 19.68 7.93 -2.47
#